data_e32f97c13e01d3710e735d2c1b211469
#
_entry.id   e32f97c13e01d3710e735d2c1b211469
#
_cell.length_a   1.000
_cell.length_b   1.000
_cell.length_c   1.000
_cell.angle_alpha   90.00
_cell.angle_beta   90.00
_cell.angle_gamma   90.00
#
_symmetry.space_group_name_H-M   'P 1'
#
loop_
_entity.id
_entity.type
_entity.pdbx_description
1 polymer ?
#
loop_
_entity_poly.entity_id
_entity_poly.type
_entity_poly.pdbx_seq_one_letter_code
_entity_poly.pdbx_strand_id
1 'polypeptide(L)'
;MPNNFAWAGLGAACAAAAAGVYAYASTVAPSQILGRTWRHTGDRHSIALTFDDGPNPKVTPAMMDVLERYGAKGTFFVMGEHVRAFPQLTAEILQRGHTLGNHTETHPRLNLCSPARTLDELRRCAVAIGEATNEKTKWMRPPFGYRNPWLDGIVREKFDSRVVMWTWMARDWAETTPEPVIQRLRGAGGGDIVVLHDGDHRVLDGRREHNIGVLENLLPRWKDQGLEFLSMDEIAAKSGAAQPA
;
A
#
# COMPACT_ATOMS: atom_id res chain seq x y z
N MET A 1 9.52 40.68 -37.69
CA MET A 1 8.58 39.56 -37.42
C MET A 1 9.17 38.75 -36.27
N PRO A 2 8.51 38.60 -35.15
CA PRO A 2 9.05 37.80 -34.05
C PRO A 2 9.13 36.34 -34.49
N ASN A 3 10.27 35.69 -34.14
CA ASN A 3 10.61 34.32 -34.52
C ASN A 3 9.60 33.31 -34.01
N ASN A 4 8.66 32.86 -34.85
CA ASN A 4 7.69 31.79 -34.50
C ASN A 4 8.39 30.49 -34.02
N PHE A 5 9.63 30.24 -34.48
CA PHE A 5 10.45 29.09 -34.03
C PHE A 5 10.89 29.20 -32.58
N ALA A 6 11.15 30.40 -32.06
CA ALA A 6 11.54 30.56 -30.64
C ALA A 6 10.38 30.23 -29.68
N TRP A 7 9.16 30.67 -30.02
CA TRP A 7 7.96 30.37 -29.27
C TRP A 7 7.56 28.89 -29.34
N ALA A 8 7.72 28.24 -30.50
CA ALA A 8 7.49 26.80 -30.67
C ALA A 8 8.49 25.99 -29.81
N GLY A 9 9.77 26.39 -29.80
CA GLY A 9 10.79 25.72 -28.99
C GLY A 9 10.54 25.87 -27.49
N LEU A 10 10.13 27.06 -27.02
CA LEU A 10 9.78 27.31 -25.62
C LEU A 10 8.55 26.49 -25.21
N GLY A 11 7.52 26.44 -26.07
CA GLY A 11 6.32 25.63 -25.81
C GLY A 11 6.64 24.13 -25.67
N ALA A 12 7.48 23.60 -26.55
CA ALA A 12 7.92 22.19 -26.48
C ALA A 12 8.73 21.90 -25.22
N ALA A 13 9.63 22.80 -24.83
CA ALA A 13 10.42 22.67 -23.60
C ALA A 13 9.53 22.69 -22.33
N CYS A 14 8.55 23.61 -22.28
CA CYS A 14 7.59 23.65 -21.17
C CYS A 14 6.72 22.37 -21.10
N ALA A 15 6.26 21.85 -22.23
CA ALA A 15 5.49 20.61 -22.27
C ALA A 15 6.31 19.40 -21.80
N ALA A 16 7.58 19.30 -22.22
CA ALA A 16 8.48 18.24 -21.79
C ALA A 16 8.77 18.32 -20.26
N ALA A 17 8.99 19.53 -19.74
CA ALA A 17 9.18 19.75 -18.31
C ALA A 17 7.92 19.36 -17.50
N ALA A 18 6.74 19.76 -17.95
CA ALA A 18 5.47 19.40 -17.30
C ALA A 18 5.25 17.87 -17.30
N ALA A 19 5.54 17.21 -18.43
CA ALA A 19 5.46 15.75 -18.52
C ALA A 19 6.43 15.06 -17.55
N GLY A 20 7.66 15.57 -17.43
CA GLY A 20 8.65 15.07 -16.48
C GLY A 20 8.19 15.22 -15.03
N VAL A 21 7.66 16.39 -14.66
CA VAL A 21 7.09 16.64 -13.32
C VAL A 21 5.93 15.70 -13.05
N TYR A 22 5.02 15.53 -14.00
CA TYR A 22 3.89 14.59 -13.85
C TYR A 22 4.38 13.15 -13.68
N ALA A 23 5.32 12.70 -14.50
CA ALA A 23 5.90 11.36 -14.41
C ALA A 23 6.51 11.14 -13.02
N TYR A 24 7.32 12.06 -12.52
CA TYR A 24 7.87 12.02 -11.16
C TYR A 24 6.77 11.99 -10.10
N ALA A 25 5.84 12.93 -10.16
CA ALA A 25 4.78 13.07 -9.17
C ALA A 25 3.87 11.83 -9.10
N SER A 26 3.64 11.18 -10.25
CA SER A 26 2.71 10.06 -10.39
C SER A 26 3.32 8.69 -10.11
N THR A 27 4.66 8.53 -10.22
CA THR A 27 5.30 7.21 -10.12
C THR A 27 6.29 7.07 -8.96
N VAL A 28 6.76 8.20 -8.40
CA VAL A 28 7.75 8.17 -7.32
C VAL A 28 7.06 8.19 -5.97
N ALA A 29 7.16 7.10 -5.22
CA ALA A 29 6.46 6.90 -3.94
C ALA A 29 6.63 8.04 -2.92
N PRO A 30 7.84 8.61 -2.70
CA PRO A 30 8.04 9.73 -1.78
C PRO A 30 7.41 11.06 -2.19
N SER A 31 7.01 11.23 -3.47
CA SER A 31 6.43 12.50 -3.94
C SER A 31 5.16 12.85 -3.17
N GLN A 32 4.99 14.12 -2.80
CA GLN A 32 3.79 14.67 -2.17
C GLN A 32 3.06 15.67 -3.09
N ILE A 33 3.46 15.77 -4.36
CA ILE A 33 2.93 16.73 -5.34
C ILE A 33 1.45 16.46 -5.66
N LEU A 34 1.06 15.18 -5.74
CA LEU A 34 -0.32 14.75 -6.06
C LEU A 34 -1.13 14.38 -4.81
N GLY A 35 -0.90 15.05 -3.70
CA GLY A 35 -1.57 14.83 -2.43
C GLY A 35 -0.64 14.26 -1.35
N ARG A 36 -1.05 14.47 -0.11
CA ARG A 36 -0.31 13.95 1.05
C ARG A 36 -0.54 12.47 1.24
N THR A 37 0.53 11.74 1.52
CA THR A 37 0.48 10.30 1.76
C THR A 37 1.17 9.92 3.07
N TRP A 38 0.60 8.94 3.78
CA TRP A 38 1.27 8.35 4.94
C TRP A 38 2.43 7.49 4.48
N ARG A 39 3.65 7.78 4.95
CA ARG A 39 4.86 7.07 4.57
C ARG A 39 5.71 6.62 5.75
N HIS A 40 5.44 7.17 6.92
CA HIS A 40 6.13 6.90 8.17
C HIS A 40 5.11 6.64 9.26
N THR A 41 5.49 5.89 10.29
CA THR A 41 4.65 5.70 11.49
C THR A 41 4.60 6.96 12.34
N GLY A 42 5.58 7.85 12.20
CA GLY A 42 5.75 9.04 13.06
C GLY A 42 6.35 8.74 14.44
N ASP A 43 6.65 7.48 14.72
CA ASP A 43 7.21 7.03 16.00
C ASP A 43 8.38 6.07 15.76
N ARG A 44 9.57 6.39 16.25
CA ARG A 44 10.80 5.58 16.11
C ARG A 44 10.75 4.25 16.87
N HIS A 45 9.77 4.05 17.73
CA HIS A 45 9.59 2.81 18.47
C HIS A 45 8.58 1.87 17.80
N SER A 46 8.01 2.26 16.67
CA SER A 46 7.05 1.44 15.94
C SER A 46 7.46 1.23 14.48
N ILE A 47 7.09 0.09 13.93
CA ILE A 47 7.21 -0.27 12.52
C ILE A 47 5.88 -0.79 12.02
N ALA A 48 5.47 -0.39 10.81
CA ALA A 48 4.27 -0.88 10.17
C ALA A 48 4.60 -1.93 9.12
N LEU A 49 4.00 -3.10 9.26
CA LEU A 49 4.04 -4.16 8.25
C LEU A 49 2.77 -4.08 7.43
N THR A 50 2.94 -3.96 6.12
CA THR A 50 1.83 -3.83 5.18
C THR A 50 1.97 -4.82 4.04
N PHE A 51 0.83 -5.39 3.60
CA PHE A 51 0.77 -6.46 2.64
C PHE A 51 -0.20 -6.09 1.53
N ASP A 52 0.21 -6.24 0.28
CA ASP A 52 -0.56 -5.85 -0.90
C ASP A 52 -1.00 -7.09 -1.73
N ASP A 53 -1.97 -6.89 -2.60
CA ASP A 53 -2.46 -7.87 -3.60
C ASP A 53 -3.25 -9.07 -3.04
N GLY A 54 -3.53 -9.11 -1.73
CA GLY A 54 -4.33 -10.18 -1.11
C GLY A 54 -5.86 -9.97 -1.18
N PRO A 55 -6.64 -10.82 -0.47
CA PRO A 55 -6.16 -11.96 0.29
C PRO A 55 -5.81 -13.17 -0.59
N ASN A 56 -4.88 -13.98 -0.12
CA ASN A 56 -4.46 -15.24 -0.76
C ASN A 56 -4.76 -16.41 0.18
N PRO A 57 -5.46 -17.47 -0.28
CA PRO A 57 -5.96 -18.52 0.60
C PRO A 57 -4.86 -19.37 1.27
N LYS A 58 -3.64 -19.34 0.74
CA LYS A 58 -2.49 -20.11 1.30
C LYS A 58 -1.57 -19.23 2.11
N VAL A 59 -1.30 -18.02 1.63
CA VAL A 59 -0.23 -17.16 2.17
C VAL A 59 -0.76 -16.25 3.27
N THR A 60 -1.92 -15.61 3.07
CA THR A 60 -2.46 -14.67 4.05
C THR A 60 -2.67 -15.30 5.43
N PRO A 61 -3.30 -16.50 5.58
CA PRO A 61 -3.43 -17.14 6.90
C PRO A 61 -2.08 -17.44 7.54
N ALA A 62 -1.14 -17.99 6.78
CA ALA A 62 0.17 -18.34 7.29
C ALA A 62 0.98 -17.11 7.74
N MET A 63 0.85 -15.97 7.03
CA MET A 63 1.47 -14.72 7.46
C MET A 63 0.82 -14.18 8.73
N MET A 64 -0.50 -14.23 8.87
CA MET A 64 -1.20 -13.86 10.10
C MET A 64 -0.76 -14.72 11.28
N ASP A 65 -0.55 -16.03 11.09
CA ASP A 65 -0.04 -16.93 12.13
C ASP A 65 1.36 -16.51 12.62
N VAL A 66 2.23 -16.09 11.69
CA VAL A 66 3.54 -15.56 12.05
C VAL A 66 3.40 -14.26 12.82
N LEU A 67 2.61 -13.32 12.33
CA LEU A 67 2.38 -12.03 12.99
C LEU A 67 1.87 -12.22 14.43
N GLU A 68 0.91 -13.11 14.63
CA GLU A 68 0.30 -13.41 15.92
C GLU A 68 1.31 -13.96 16.95
N ARG A 69 2.22 -14.85 16.52
CA ARG A 69 3.30 -15.38 17.38
C ARG A 69 4.21 -14.28 17.95
N TYR A 70 4.34 -13.15 17.26
CA TYR A 70 5.14 -12.02 17.72
C TYR A 70 4.32 -10.87 18.31
N GLY A 71 2.98 -11.04 18.44
CA GLY A 71 2.07 -10.00 18.90
C GLY A 71 1.97 -8.83 17.92
N ALA A 72 2.27 -9.07 16.65
CA ALA A 72 2.30 -8.07 15.60
C ALA A 72 0.92 -7.86 14.96
N LYS A 73 0.59 -6.61 14.65
CA LYS A 73 -0.57 -6.27 13.83
C LYS A 73 -0.10 -5.71 12.48
N GLY A 74 -0.73 -6.16 11.40
CA GLY A 74 -0.42 -5.73 10.04
C GLY A 74 -1.59 -5.00 9.38
N THR A 75 -1.33 -4.39 8.25
CA THR A 75 -2.35 -3.80 7.38
C THR A 75 -2.33 -4.49 6.03
N PHE A 76 -3.46 -5.04 5.61
CA PHE A 76 -3.62 -5.76 4.35
C PHE A 76 -4.40 -4.88 3.36
N PHE A 77 -3.73 -4.46 2.30
CA PHE A 77 -4.34 -3.73 1.18
C PHE A 77 -4.87 -4.74 0.18
N VAL A 78 -6.18 -5.00 0.25
CA VAL A 78 -6.83 -6.08 -0.48
C VAL A 78 -7.44 -5.61 -1.79
N MET A 79 -7.40 -6.47 -2.81
CA MET A 79 -8.04 -6.26 -4.09
C MET A 79 -9.51 -6.71 -4.05
N GLY A 80 -10.41 -5.94 -4.66
CA GLY A 80 -11.83 -6.25 -4.65
C GLY A 80 -12.17 -7.62 -5.29
N GLU A 81 -11.49 -7.99 -6.39
CA GLU A 81 -11.66 -9.31 -7.01
C GLU A 81 -11.25 -10.45 -6.06
N HIS A 82 -10.17 -10.29 -5.29
CA HIS A 82 -9.71 -11.28 -4.31
C HIS A 82 -10.63 -11.34 -3.09
N VAL A 83 -11.14 -10.19 -2.62
CA VAL A 83 -12.14 -10.15 -1.54
C VAL A 83 -13.39 -10.94 -1.93
N ARG A 84 -13.91 -10.77 -3.16
CA ARG A 84 -15.06 -11.54 -3.64
C ARG A 84 -14.78 -13.03 -3.76
N ALA A 85 -13.56 -13.40 -4.12
CA ALA A 85 -13.16 -14.80 -4.18
C ALA A 85 -13.03 -15.44 -2.77
N PHE A 86 -12.60 -14.65 -1.78
CA PHE A 86 -12.29 -15.13 -0.43
C PHE A 86 -12.89 -14.22 0.68
N PRO A 87 -14.23 -14.01 0.72
CA PRO A 87 -14.84 -13.08 1.67
C PRO A 87 -14.67 -13.50 3.13
N GLN A 88 -14.70 -14.81 3.42
CA GLN A 88 -14.46 -15.32 4.78
C GLN A 88 -13.04 -15.04 5.27
N LEU A 89 -12.04 -15.21 4.40
CA LEU A 89 -10.65 -14.89 4.71
C LEU A 89 -10.46 -13.38 4.92
N THR A 90 -11.15 -12.55 4.14
CA THR A 90 -11.15 -11.09 4.34
C THR A 90 -11.72 -10.71 5.71
N ALA A 91 -12.81 -11.34 6.14
CA ALA A 91 -13.37 -11.14 7.47
C ALA A 91 -12.42 -11.64 8.58
N GLU A 92 -11.74 -12.76 8.36
CA GLU A 92 -10.75 -13.32 9.30
C GLU A 92 -9.59 -12.34 9.56
N ILE A 93 -9.12 -11.60 8.55
CA ILE A 93 -8.07 -10.57 8.73
C ILE A 93 -8.48 -9.58 9.83
N LEU A 94 -9.70 -9.06 9.79
CA LEU A 94 -10.22 -8.16 10.83
C LEU A 94 -10.45 -8.85 12.17
N GLN A 95 -11.01 -10.06 12.16
CA GLN A 95 -11.27 -10.84 13.39
C GLN A 95 -9.98 -11.13 14.15
N ARG A 96 -8.87 -11.32 13.45
CA ARG A 96 -7.53 -11.49 14.05
C ARG A 96 -6.87 -10.16 14.44
N GLY A 97 -7.60 -9.04 14.34
CA GLY A 97 -7.18 -7.71 14.79
C GLY A 97 -6.19 -7.00 13.86
N HIS A 98 -6.11 -7.39 12.60
CA HIS A 98 -5.38 -6.67 11.56
C HIS A 98 -6.28 -5.61 10.92
N THR A 99 -5.66 -4.66 10.20
CA THR A 99 -6.37 -3.60 9.47
C THR A 99 -6.51 -3.96 8.00
N LEU A 100 -7.65 -3.61 7.39
CA LEU A 100 -7.85 -3.68 5.94
C LEU A 100 -7.66 -2.32 5.28
N GLY A 101 -7.07 -2.33 4.08
CA GLY A 101 -6.98 -1.19 3.18
C GLY A 101 -7.50 -1.54 1.78
N ASN A 102 -7.95 -0.53 1.04
CA ASN A 102 -8.42 -0.66 -0.33
C ASN A 102 -7.22 -0.65 -1.29
N HIS A 103 -7.08 -1.70 -2.12
CA HIS A 103 -6.05 -1.77 -3.16
C HIS A 103 -6.62 -1.76 -4.58
N THR A 104 -7.78 -1.11 -4.77
CA THR A 104 -8.60 -1.09 -5.98
C THR A 104 -9.28 -2.42 -6.30
N GLU A 105 -10.14 -2.45 -7.30
CA GLU A 105 -10.83 -3.66 -7.72
C GLU A 105 -9.93 -4.61 -8.49
N THR A 106 -9.23 -4.08 -9.55
CA THR A 106 -8.54 -4.88 -10.57
C THR A 106 -7.06 -4.52 -10.73
N HIS A 107 -6.47 -3.80 -9.77
CA HIS A 107 -5.07 -3.40 -9.76
C HIS A 107 -4.58 -2.62 -11.01
N PRO A 108 -5.32 -1.58 -11.49
CA PRO A 108 -4.92 -0.81 -12.66
C PRO A 108 -3.77 0.17 -12.37
N ARG A 109 -3.09 0.61 -13.41
CA ARG A 109 -2.16 1.74 -13.33
C ARG A 109 -2.94 3.05 -13.21
N LEU A 110 -3.20 3.49 -11.96
CA LEU A 110 -4.06 4.65 -11.69
C LEU A 110 -3.58 5.94 -12.37
N ASN A 111 -2.27 6.12 -12.58
CA ASN A 111 -1.74 7.27 -13.30
C ASN A 111 -2.23 7.38 -14.76
N LEU A 112 -2.80 6.31 -15.31
CA LEU A 112 -3.38 6.27 -16.65
C LEU A 112 -4.93 6.23 -16.63
N CYS A 113 -5.55 6.21 -15.44
CA CYS A 113 -6.99 6.13 -15.29
C CYS A 113 -7.63 7.52 -15.28
N SER A 114 -8.82 7.64 -15.86
CA SER A 114 -9.67 8.82 -15.71
C SER A 114 -10.22 8.96 -14.29
N PRO A 115 -10.76 10.14 -13.89
CA PRO A 115 -11.42 10.30 -12.59
C PRO A 115 -12.54 9.28 -12.37
N ALA A 116 -13.38 9.07 -13.37
CA ALA A 116 -14.50 8.11 -13.30
C ALA A 116 -14.02 6.66 -13.11
N ARG A 117 -12.96 6.25 -13.85
CA ARG A 117 -12.38 4.91 -13.69
C ARG A 117 -11.73 4.75 -12.31
N THR A 118 -11.00 5.78 -11.83
CA THR A 118 -10.40 5.75 -10.49
C THR A 118 -11.46 5.59 -9.41
N LEU A 119 -12.54 6.37 -9.49
CA LEU A 119 -13.66 6.26 -8.55
C LEU A 119 -14.32 4.88 -8.59
N ASP A 120 -14.56 4.32 -9.78
CA ASP A 120 -15.20 3.00 -9.93
C ASP A 120 -14.34 1.89 -9.33
N GLU A 121 -13.03 1.88 -9.58
CA GLU A 121 -12.08 0.92 -9.02
C GLU A 121 -12.11 0.91 -7.49
N LEU A 122 -12.06 2.10 -6.89
CA LEU A 122 -12.09 2.25 -5.43
C LEU A 122 -13.44 1.85 -4.84
N ARG A 123 -14.55 2.24 -5.51
CA ARG A 123 -15.90 1.95 -5.06
C ARG A 123 -16.20 0.46 -5.08
N ARG A 124 -15.83 -0.25 -6.14
CA ARG A 124 -16.09 -1.69 -6.28
C ARG A 124 -15.34 -2.48 -5.21
N CYS A 125 -14.08 -2.15 -4.96
CA CYS A 125 -13.30 -2.75 -3.87
C CYS A 125 -13.91 -2.43 -2.49
N ALA A 126 -14.30 -1.17 -2.24
CA ALA A 126 -14.93 -0.78 -0.97
C ALA A 126 -16.26 -1.51 -0.74
N VAL A 127 -17.06 -1.72 -1.80
CA VAL A 127 -18.28 -2.53 -1.73
C VAL A 127 -17.95 -3.97 -1.38
N ALA A 128 -16.96 -4.59 -2.03
CA ALA A 128 -16.56 -5.97 -1.74
C ALA A 128 -16.10 -6.13 -0.26
N ILE A 129 -15.29 -5.20 0.24
CA ILE A 129 -14.86 -5.20 1.64
C ILE A 129 -16.08 -5.06 2.57
N GLY A 130 -16.99 -4.12 2.29
CA GLY A 130 -18.20 -3.92 3.09
C GLY A 130 -19.12 -5.14 3.11
N GLU A 131 -19.31 -5.82 1.97
CA GLU A 131 -20.11 -7.06 1.87
C GLU A 131 -19.48 -8.22 2.64
N ALA A 132 -18.14 -8.32 2.65
CA ALA A 132 -17.42 -9.38 3.35
C ALA A 132 -17.32 -9.17 4.86
N THR A 133 -17.28 -7.92 5.34
CA THR A 133 -16.90 -7.60 6.72
C THR A 133 -17.90 -6.75 7.49
N ASN A 134 -18.85 -6.12 6.80
CA ASN A 134 -19.73 -5.06 7.32
C ASN A 134 -18.96 -3.82 7.84
N GLU A 135 -17.71 -3.63 7.41
CA GLU A 135 -16.84 -2.53 7.82
C GLU A 135 -16.42 -1.65 6.64
N LYS A 136 -15.98 -0.44 6.95
CA LYS A 136 -15.37 0.49 5.99
C LYS A 136 -13.89 0.65 6.29
N THR A 137 -13.05 0.63 5.27
CA THR A 137 -11.63 0.93 5.44
C THR A 137 -11.36 2.43 5.35
N LYS A 138 -10.41 2.91 6.17
CA LYS A 138 -9.91 4.30 6.17
C LYS A 138 -8.62 4.45 5.36
N TRP A 139 -8.14 3.37 4.78
CA TRP A 139 -6.83 3.30 4.14
C TRP A 139 -6.94 2.86 2.69
N MET A 140 -6.12 3.45 1.85
CA MET A 140 -5.98 3.10 0.46
C MET A 140 -4.50 3.09 0.08
N ARG A 141 -4.09 2.09 -0.70
CA ARG A 141 -2.77 2.09 -1.36
C ARG A 141 -2.97 1.96 -2.86
N PRO A 142 -2.38 2.87 -3.66
CA PRO A 142 -2.51 2.79 -5.11
C PRO A 142 -1.63 1.66 -5.67
N PRO A 143 -2.16 0.85 -6.60
CA PRO A 143 -1.39 -0.14 -7.34
C PRO A 143 -0.08 0.41 -7.90
N PHE A 144 1.03 -0.34 -7.75
CA PHE A 144 2.38 0.08 -8.13
C PHE A 144 2.88 1.37 -7.43
N GLY A 145 2.11 1.94 -6.52
CA GLY A 145 2.32 3.29 -5.99
C GLY A 145 1.98 4.40 -6.98
N TYR A 146 1.30 4.12 -8.07
CA TYR A 146 0.99 5.06 -9.15
C TYR A 146 -0.25 5.88 -8.84
N ARG A 147 -0.10 7.21 -8.93
CA ARG A 147 -1.12 8.19 -8.57
C ARG A 147 -1.46 9.11 -9.73
N ASN A 148 -2.66 9.65 -9.69
CA ASN A 148 -3.12 10.70 -10.60
C ASN A 148 -3.59 11.93 -9.80
N PRO A 149 -3.82 13.10 -10.44
CA PRO A 149 -4.12 14.35 -9.73
C PRO A 149 -5.42 14.35 -8.94
N TRP A 150 -6.35 13.45 -9.24
CA TRP A 150 -7.68 13.38 -8.59
C TRP A 150 -7.77 12.32 -7.50
N LEU A 151 -6.76 11.44 -7.36
CA LEU A 151 -6.80 10.34 -6.40
C LEU A 151 -7.01 10.80 -4.96
N ASP A 152 -6.21 11.77 -4.49
CA ASP A 152 -6.28 12.27 -3.12
C ASP A 152 -7.66 12.87 -2.80
N GLY A 153 -8.21 13.69 -3.71
CA GLY A 153 -9.55 14.25 -3.57
C GLY A 153 -10.63 13.16 -3.52
N ILE A 154 -10.58 12.17 -4.42
CA ILE A 154 -11.53 11.05 -4.43
C ILE A 154 -11.46 10.25 -3.13
N VAL A 155 -10.26 9.89 -2.69
CA VAL A 155 -10.04 9.07 -1.49
C VAL A 155 -10.57 9.76 -0.24
N ARG A 156 -10.27 11.05 -0.07
CA ARG A 156 -10.72 11.83 1.09
C ARG A 156 -12.22 12.15 1.07
N GLU A 157 -12.72 12.65 -0.06
CA GLU A 157 -14.08 13.19 -0.13
C GLU A 157 -15.16 12.13 -0.29
N LYS A 158 -14.85 11.02 -0.97
CA LYS A 158 -15.83 9.96 -1.27
C LYS A 158 -15.75 8.78 -0.32
N PHE A 159 -14.60 8.53 0.30
CA PHE A 159 -14.38 7.35 1.13
C PHE A 159 -13.95 7.69 2.58
N ASP A 160 -13.75 8.96 2.91
CA ASP A 160 -13.17 9.38 4.20
C ASP A 160 -11.89 8.59 4.54
N SER A 161 -11.07 8.38 3.53
CA SER A 161 -9.88 7.53 3.59
C SER A 161 -8.62 8.31 3.29
N ARG A 162 -7.47 7.70 3.51
CA ARG A 162 -6.15 8.29 3.31
C ARG A 162 -5.25 7.38 2.50
N VAL A 163 -4.37 7.98 1.68
CA VAL A 163 -3.40 7.25 0.88
C VAL A 163 -2.19 6.87 1.72
N VAL A 164 -1.84 5.58 1.72
CA VAL A 164 -0.66 5.03 2.39
C VAL A 164 0.36 4.61 1.35
N MET A 165 1.57 5.08 1.51
CA MET A 165 2.75 4.66 0.75
C MET A 165 3.71 3.90 1.69
N TRP A 166 4.99 3.86 1.39
CA TRP A 166 6.01 3.13 2.14
C TRP A 166 7.32 3.89 2.21
N THR A 167 8.15 3.51 3.15
CA THR A 167 9.57 3.87 3.21
C THR A 167 10.45 2.78 2.62
N TRP A 168 10.06 1.51 2.84
CA TRP A 168 10.79 0.34 2.35
C TRP A 168 9.91 -0.55 1.48
N MET A 169 10.43 -0.83 0.28
CA MET A 169 9.83 -1.75 -0.68
C MET A 169 10.69 -3.02 -0.76
N ALA A 170 10.10 -4.13 -0.40
CA ALA A 170 10.78 -5.42 -0.34
C ALA A 170 11.15 -5.98 -1.73
N ARG A 171 10.38 -5.62 -2.80
CA ARG A 171 10.48 -6.19 -4.16
C ARG A 171 10.40 -7.71 -4.16
N ASP A 172 9.62 -8.25 -3.25
CA ASP A 172 9.43 -9.66 -3.00
C ASP A 172 8.74 -10.39 -4.17
N TRP A 173 7.94 -9.68 -4.99
CA TRP A 173 7.35 -10.26 -6.20
C TRP A 173 8.37 -10.75 -7.25
N ALA A 174 9.62 -10.31 -7.16
CA ALA A 174 10.71 -10.69 -8.06
C ALA A 174 11.53 -11.88 -7.54
N GLU A 175 11.18 -12.39 -6.35
CA GLU A 175 11.96 -13.41 -5.65
C GLU A 175 11.13 -14.68 -5.41
N THR A 176 11.83 -15.76 -5.12
CA THR A 176 11.22 -17.06 -4.78
C THR A 176 11.75 -17.61 -3.45
N THR A 177 12.77 -16.96 -2.88
CA THR A 177 13.35 -17.29 -1.57
C THR A 177 13.39 -16.05 -0.67
N PRO A 178 13.44 -16.22 0.67
CA PRO A 178 13.40 -15.08 1.60
C PRO A 178 14.68 -14.25 1.64
N GLU A 179 15.86 -14.84 1.37
CA GLU A 179 17.16 -14.21 1.60
C GLU A 179 17.37 -12.87 0.89
N PRO A 180 17.07 -12.72 -0.42
CA PRO A 180 17.24 -11.43 -1.09
C PRO A 180 16.30 -10.34 -0.53
N VAL A 181 15.09 -10.75 -0.10
CA VAL A 181 14.09 -9.85 0.50
C VAL A 181 14.59 -9.37 1.87
N ILE A 182 15.08 -10.28 2.71
CA ILE A 182 15.67 -9.98 4.02
C ILE A 182 16.85 -9.00 3.87
N GLN A 183 17.73 -9.23 2.89
CA GLN A 183 18.85 -8.32 2.65
C GLN A 183 18.41 -6.91 2.26
N ARG A 184 17.36 -6.77 1.45
CA ARG A 184 16.84 -5.43 1.11
C ARG A 184 16.22 -4.73 2.32
N LEU A 185 15.58 -5.46 3.22
CA LEU A 185 14.92 -4.92 4.40
C LEU A 185 15.82 -4.80 5.63
N ARG A 186 17.12 -5.14 5.54
CA ARG A 186 18.05 -5.14 6.69
C ARG A 186 18.19 -3.78 7.38
N GLY A 187 17.93 -2.69 6.66
CA GLY A 187 18.02 -1.32 7.17
C GLY A 187 16.68 -0.75 7.62
N ALA A 188 15.59 -1.48 7.42
CA ALA A 188 14.27 -1.06 7.88
C ALA A 188 14.17 -1.18 9.41
N GLY A 189 13.48 -0.25 10.05
CA GLY A 189 13.36 -0.20 11.50
C GLY A 189 12.30 0.78 11.98
N GLY A 190 12.52 1.36 13.14
CA GLY A 190 11.56 2.26 13.77
C GLY A 190 11.26 3.51 12.94
N GLY A 191 9.99 3.81 12.78
CA GLY A 191 9.49 4.90 11.94
C GLY A 191 9.04 4.46 10.56
N ASP A 192 9.38 3.23 10.13
CA ASP A 192 9.18 2.78 8.76
C ASP A 192 7.80 2.13 8.53
N ILE A 193 7.33 2.28 7.28
CA ILE A 193 6.24 1.50 6.70
C ILE A 193 6.87 0.59 5.64
N VAL A 194 6.80 -0.72 5.87
CA VAL A 194 7.36 -1.75 5.00
C VAL A 194 6.24 -2.36 4.15
N VAL A 195 6.47 -2.48 2.83
CA VAL A 195 5.56 -3.19 1.94
C VAL A 195 6.14 -4.53 1.51
N LEU A 196 5.35 -5.57 1.74
CA LEU A 196 5.45 -6.94 1.24
C LEU A 196 4.17 -7.27 0.47
N HIS A 197 4.08 -8.46 -0.10
CA HIS A 197 2.87 -8.92 -0.77
C HIS A 197 2.44 -10.28 -0.20
N ASP A 198 1.17 -10.41 0.13
CA ASP A 198 0.55 -11.69 0.48
C ASP A 198 -0.16 -12.32 -0.72
N GLY A 199 -0.44 -11.52 -1.78
CA GLY A 199 -1.08 -11.94 -3.02
C GLY A 199 -0.28 -11.67 -4.29
N ASP A 200 -0.93 -11.91 -5.42
CA ASP A 200 -0.46 -11.55 -6.76
C ASP A 200 -1.65 -11.03 -7.57
N HIS A 201 -1.58 -9.79 -8.03
CA HIS A 201 -2.67 -9.14 -8.74
C HIS A 201 -3.10 -9.82 -10.05
N ARG A 202 -2.36 -10.83 -10.52
CA ARG A 202 -2.65 -11.56 -11.78
C ARG A 202 -3.37 -12.88 -11.54
N VAL A 203 -3.23 -13.46 -10.33
CA VAL A 203 -3.78 -14.78 -9.99
C VAL A 203 -4.16 -14.84 -8.52
N LEU A 204 -5.26 -15.53 -8.20
CA LEU A 204 -5.83 -15.61 -6.86
C LEU A 204 -4.95 -16.36 -5.84
N ASP A 205 -4.11 -17.28 -6.29
CA ASP A 205 -3.25 -18.15 -5.46
C ASP A 205 -1.77 -17.98 -5.79
N GLY A 206 -1.36 -16.75 -6.12
CA GLY A 206 0.03 -16.42 -6.48
C GLY A 206 1.02 -16.87 -5.41
N ARG A 207 2.20 -17.31 -5.84
CA ARG A 207 3.26 -17.80 -4.95
C ARG A 207 3.91 -16.65 -4.20
N ARG A 208 3.73 -16.59 -2.89
CA ARG A 208 4.34 -15.62 -1.97
C ARG A 208 4.78 -16.26 -0.66
N GLU A 209 4.86 -17.61 -0.62
CA GLU A 209 5.19 -18.39 0.58
C GLU A 209 6.57 -18.02 1.16
N HIS A 210 7.52 -17.58 0.33
CA HIS A 210 8.82 -17.10 0.79
C HIS A 210 8.73 -15.91 1.75
N ASN A 211 7.67 -15.09 1.68
CA ASN A 211 7.45 -13.96 2.59
C ASN A 211 7.12 -14.41 4.02
N ILE A 212 6.64 -15.64 4.21
CA ILE A 212 6.50 -16.25 5.55
C ILE A 212 7.87 -16.34 6.20
N GLY A 213 8.88 -16.87 5.50
CA GLY A 213 10.27 -16.94 5.97
C GLY A 213 10.91 -15.56 6.17
N VAL A 214 10.52 -14.55 5.38
CA VAL A 214 10.95 -13.16 5.60
C VAL A 214 10.45 -12.65 6.95
N LEU A 215 9.17 -12.84 7.27
CA LEU A 215 8.59 -12.43 8.54
C LEU A 215 9.21 -13.20 9.72
N GLU A 216 9.38 -14.51 9.60
CA GLU A 216 10.01 -15.35 10.63
C GLU A 216 11.45 -14.93 10.96
N ASN A 217 12.15 -14.34 10.00
CA ASN A 217 13.51 -13.84 10.17
C ASN A 217 13.54 -12.42 10.74
N LEU A 218 12.71 -11.51 10.24
CA LEU A 218 12.80 -10.09 10.56
C LEU A 218 12.05 -9.71 11.86
N LEU A 219 10.91 -10.33 12.14
CA LEU A 219 10.13 -10.01 13.34
C LEU A 219 10.91 -10.20 14.65
N PRO A 220 11.63 -11.32 14.89
CA PRO A 220 12.43 -11.46 16.09
C PRO A 220 13.51 -10.37 16.19
N ARG A 221 14.19 -10.03 15.09
CA ARG A 221 15.24 -9.00 15.08
C ARG A 221 14.70 -7.62 15.44
N TRP A 222 13.55 -7.24 14.89
CA TRP A 222 12.91 -5.96 15.19
C TRP A 222 12.35 -5.94 16.62
N LYS A 223 11.84 -7.06 17.10
CA LYS A 223 11.40 -7.21 18.50
C LYS A 223 12.54 -7.05 19.49
N ASP A 224 13.72 -7.63 19.18
CA ASP A 224 14.94 -7.49 19.99
C ASP A 224 15.46 -6.03 20.01
N GLN A 225 15.14 -5.24 18.98
CA GLN A 225 15.39 -3.79 18.95
C GLN A 225 14.34 -2.98 19.73
N GLY A 226 13.35 -3.61 20.32
CA GLY A 226 12.29 -2.96 21.10
C GLY A 226 11.20 -2.32 20.26
N LEU A 227 11.05 -2.72 18.96
CA LEU A 227 10.03 -2.16 18.09
C LEU A 227 8.65 -2.77 18.34
N GLU A 228 7.62 -1.93 18.34
CA GLU A 228 6.22 -2.31 18.30
C GLU A 228 5.75 -2.47 16.85
N PHE A 229 5.00 -3.52 16.59
CA PHE A 229 4.44 -3.82 15.26
C PHE A 229 2.99 -3.35 15.21
N LEU A 230 2.76 -2.21 14.57
CA LEU A 230 1.46 -1.55 14.57
C LEU A 230 0.80 -1.56 13.21
N SER A 231 -0.50 -1.81 13.19
CA SER A 231 -1.35 -1.56 12.03
C SER A 231 -1.53 -0.06 11.78
N MET A 232 -2.00 0.32 10.59
CA MET A 232 -2.28 1.72 10.26
C MET A 232 -3.34 2.35 11.17
N ASP A 233 -4.32 1.57 11.65
CA ASP A 233 -5.32 2.08 12.60
C ASP A 233 -4.70 2.41 13.96
N GLU A 234 -3.82 1.55 14.46
CA GLU A 234 -3.12 1.78 15.73
C GLU A 234 -2.16 2.97 15.64
N ILE A 235 -1.45 3.12 14.50
CA ILE A 235 -0.59 4.28 14.23
C ILE A 235 -1.41 5.57 14.22
N ALA A 236 -2.56 5.58 13.54
CA ALA A 236 -3.43 6.76 13.51
C ALA A 236 -4.01 7.10 14.88
N ALA A 237 -4.36 6.10 15.67
CA ALA A 237 -4.84 6.29 17.05
C ALA A 237 -3.76 6.92 17.94
N LYS A 238 -2.49 6.46 17.86
CA LYS A 238 -1.36 7.02 18.61
C LYS A 238 -1.02 8.45 18.18
N SER A 239 -1.10 8.77 16.88
CA SER A 239 -0.78 10.10 16.34
C SER A 239 -1.92 11.10 16.44
N GLY A 240 -3.04 10.78 17.09
CA GLY A 240 -4.22 11.64 17.16
C GLY A 240 -4.84 11.92 15.78
N ALA A 241 -4.72 10.97 14.86
CA ALA A 241 -5.13 11.04 13.46
C ALA A 241 -4.45 12.14 12.63
N ALA A 242 -3.45 12.85 13.18
CA ALA A 242 -2.60 13.75 12.40
C ALA A 242 -1.62 12.92 11.55
N GLN A 243 -1.53 13.26 10.27
CA GLN A 243 -0.54 12.63 9.39
C GLN A 243 0.87 12.99 9.88
N PRO A 244 1.78 12.02 10.08
CA PRO A 244 3.17 12.34 10.41
C PRO A 244 3.80 13.21 9.30
N ALA A 245 4.60 14.18 9.70
CA ALA A 245 5.26 15.11 8.79
C ALA A 245 6.28 14.43 7.88
#